data_9f013a1d23942b9bf9fa0173a07ecd04
#
_entry.id   9f013a1d23942b9bf9fa0173a07ecd04
#
_cell.length_a   1.000
_cell.length_b   1.000
_cell.length_c   1.000
_cell.angle_alpha   90.00
_cell.angle_beta   90.00
_cell.angle_gamma   90.00
#
_symmetry.space_group_name_H-M   'P 1'
#
loop_
_entity.id
_entity.type
_entity.pdbx_description
1 polymer ?
#
loop_
_entity_poly.entity_id
_entity_poly.type
_entity_poly.pdbx_seq_one_letter_code
_entity_poly.pdbx_strand_id
1 'polypeptide(L)'
;MGLLQGLRSDEPDAGLEPMNEADEDEEESFPEEGTGAKKVMLIDGLHSEENRVAIVAEGNLDYYEVENQRRKAFKGNIYKAKVVNIAHAIEAAFVDFGGGRHGFLPLNEYCAGALMDHLGTWNEGDKRPPLRPGMEILVQVTKEESTIKGAAVTSYISIAGRYMVMMLGMKRYGISKKITGEKERERIRKQMEKLEYPDHLGFIVRTVGAARPLKDLKADLTNLLKLWDRTVEGARANKAPALLYEEQDIVIRTLRDNYTADVTEVLMNSEDAYRKASSFFDVYYPKQKTKLKLYRQKRPLFAKFNLEEQVERASARKVPLPSGGAIVIDHTEALVAVDVNSARATKGSDIEETALRTNLEAADEVARQLRLRDLGGLIVIDFI
;
A
#
# COMPACT_ATOMS: atom_id res chain seq x y z
N MET A 1 8.34 54.99 -71.93
CA MET A 1 8.46 53.82 -72.84
C MET A 1 8.37 52.59 -71.94
N GLY A 2 7.43 51.85 -71.96
CA GLY A 2 6.42 51.20 -72.75
C GLY A 2 5.95 50.05 -71.87
N LEU A 3 4.70 49.94 -71.52
CA LEU A 3 3.68 49.07 -72.07
C LEU A 3 3.98 47.55 -71.94
N LEU A 4 3.18 46.85 -71.16
CA LEU A 4 1.97 46.11 -71.50
C LEU A 4 1.59 45.32 -70.21
N GLN A 5 0.40 45.45 -69.67
CA GLN A 5 -0.81 44.66 -69.85
C GLN A 5 -0.52 43.18 -69.68
N GLY A 6 -1.01 42.43 -68.72
CA GLY A 6 -2.33 42.22 -68.21
C GLY A 6 -2.52 40.72 -68.19
N LEU A 7 -3.06 40.22 -67.13
CA LEU A 7 -4.09 39.16 -67.17
C LEU A 7 -4.44 38.75 -65.72
N ARG A 8 -5.68 38.96 -65.40
CA ARG A 8 -6.36 38.42 -64.22
C ARG A 8 -6.40 36.88 -64.29
N SER A 9 -6.20 36.23 -63.17
CA SER A 9 -6.88 34.98 -62.89
C SER A 9 -7.27 34.98 -61.41
N ASP A 10 -8.55 35.02 -61.20
CA ASP A 10 -9.22 34.85 -59.92
C ASP A 10 -8.92 33.45 -59.37
N GLU A 11 -8.34 33.35 -58.18
CA GLU A 11 -8.46 32.17 -57.36
C GLU A 11 -9.05 32.58 -56.00
N PRO A 12 -10.00 31.79 -55.44
CA PRO A 12 -10.71 32.15 -54.23
C PRO A 12 -9.83 31.92 -53.00
N ASP A 13 -9.88 32.93 -52.14
CA ASP A 13 -9.39 32.95 -50.76
C ASP A 13 -9.96 31.73 -50.02
N ALA A 14 -9.13 30.70 -49.79
CA ALA A 14 -9.44 29.60 -48.91
C ALA A 14 -9.22 30.04 -47.45
N GLY A 15 -10.32 30.46 -46.83
CA GLY A 15 -10.34 30.81 -45.40
C GLY A 15 -9.76 29.65 -44.57
N LEU A 16 -8.68 29.95 -43.86
CA LEU A 16 -8.20 29.16 -42.77
C LEU A 16 -9.20 29.25 -41.63
N GLU A 17 -10.05 28.22 -41.49
CA GLU A 17 -10.82 28.03 -40.28
C GLU A 17 -9.87 27.78 -39.10
N PRO A 18 -10.12 28.39 -37.93
CA PRO A 18 -9.35 28.11 -36.74
C PRO A 18 -9.67 26.65 -36.33
N MET A 19 -8.62 25.80 -36.24
CA MET A 19 -8.71 24.50 -35.65
C MET A 19 -9.21 24.66 -34.21
N ASN A 20 -10.44 24.26 -33.98
CA ASN A 20 -10.97 23.99 -32.65
C ASN A 20 -10.22 22.78 -32.08
N GLU A 21 -9.17 23.05 -31.31
CA GLU A 21 -8.64 22.11 -30.34
C GLU A 21 -9.60 22.04 -29.15
N ALA A 22 -10.70 21.37 -29.33
CA ALA A 22 -11.48 20.80 -28.26
C ALA A 22 -11.16 19.30 -28.25
N ASP A 23 -10.01 18.93 -27.70
CA ASP A 23 -9.82 17.63 -27.08
C ASP A 23 -10.75 17.59 -25.86
N GLU A 24 -12.01 17.28 -26.10
CA GLU A 24 -12.89 16.74 -25.09
C GLU A 24 -12.27 15.38 -24.71
N ASP A 25 -11.41 15.40 -23.66
CA ASP A 25 -11.09 14.21 -22.88
C ASP A 25 -12.44 13.66 -22.38
N GLU A 26 -13.03 12.72 -23.15
CA GLU A 26 -14.09 11.87 -22.62
C GLU A 26 -13.52 11.22 -21.37
N GLU A 27 -13.99 11.66 -20.21
CA GLU A 27 -13.76 11.02 -18.91
C GLU A 27 -14.40 9.62 -18.98
N GLU A 28 -13.72 8.65 -19.59
CA GLU A 28 -14.03 7.24 -19.39
C GLU A 28 -13.86 6.94 -17.90
N SER A 29 -14.95 6.97 -17.16
CA SER A 29 -15.00 6.53 -15.78
C SER A 29 -14.87 5.01 -15.77
N PHE A 30 -13.63 4.54 -15.61
CA PHE A 30 -13.40 3.11 -15.39
C PHE A 30 -13.94 2.72 -14.01
N PRO A 31 -14.75 1.64 -13.91
CA PRO A 31 -15.22 1.16 -12.62
C PRO A 31 -14.00 0.70 -11.78
N GLU A 32 -13.91 1.19 -10.56
CA GLU A 32 -13.01 0.59 -9.57
C GLU A 32 -13.44 -0.87 -9.39
N GLU A 33 -12.52 -1.83 -9.53
CA GLU A 33 -12.79 -3.24 -9.24
C GLU A 33 -13.18 -3.40 -7.78
N GLY A 34 -14.47 -3.33 -7.49
CA GLY A 34 -15.08 -3.81 -6.26
C GLY A 34 -15.60 -5.23 -6.49
N THR A 35 -15.51 -6.08 -5.50
CA THR A 35 -16.01 -7.46 -5.53
C THR A 35 -17.55 -7.56 -5.63
N GLY A 36 -18.25 -6.47 -5.88
CA GLY A 36 -19.70 -6.37 -5.97
C GLY A 36 -20.43 -6.36 -4.61
N ALA A 37 -19.81 -6.84 -3.54
CA ALA A 37 -20.36 -6.79 -2.18
C ALA A 37 -20.22 -5.38 -1.58
N LYS A 38 -21.28 -4.85 -0.97
CA LYS A 38 -21.23 -3.55 -0.28
C LYS A 38 -20.37 -3.65 0.97
N LYS A 39 -19.36 -2.77 1.06
CA LYS A 39 -18.45 -2.71 2.21
C LYS A 39 -18.67 -1.49 3.07
N VAL A 40 -18.41 -1.63 4.35
CA VAL A 40 -18.35 -0.54 5.33
C VAL A 40 -16.99 -0.56 5.99
N MET A 41 -16.32 0.58 6.03
CA MET A 41 -15.06 0.74 6.74
C MET A 41 -15.33 1.39 8.10
N LEU A 42 -14.76 0.81 9.15
CA LEU A 42 -14.89 1.25 10.53
C LEU A 42 -13.54 1.64 11.08
N ILE A 43 -13.44 2.81 11.68
CA ILE A 43 -12.23 3.31 12.32
C ILE A 43 -12.56 3.70 13.75
N ASP A 44 -12.07 2.91 14.70
CA ASP A 44 -12.23 3.11 16.12
C ASP A 44 -10.95 3.69 16.73
N GLY A 45 -10.96 4.98 16.99
CA GLY A 45 -9.84 5.75 17.55
C GLY A 45 -10.23 6.46 18.84
N LEU A 46 -11.25 5.96 19.57
CA LEU A 46 -11.70 6.59 20.82
C LEU A 46 -10.76 6.30 21.98
N HIS A 47 -10.08 5.16 21.94
CA HIS A 47 -9.15 4.75 23.00
C HIS A 47 -7.77 5.36 22.75
N SER A 48 -7.22 6.04 23.77
CA SER A 48 -5.90 6.69 23.70
C SER A 48 -4.72 5.71 23.54
N GLU A 49 -4.97 4.42 23.64
CA GLU A 49 -3.93 3.38 23.63
C GLU A 49 -3.85 2.63 22.31
N GLU A 50 -4.96 2.53 21.60
CA GLU A 50 -5.01 1.80 20.33
C GLU A 50 -6.02 2.39 19.35
N ASN A 51 -5.68 2.36 18.09
CA ASN A 51 -6.59 2.57 16.96
C ASN A 51 -6.89 1.22 16.32
N ARG A 52 -8.17 0.93 16.10
CA ARG A 52 -8.64 -0.29 15.43
C ARG A 52 -9.32 0.07 14.13
N VAL A 53 -9.01 -0.66 13.07
CA VAL A 53 -9.67 -0.51 11.78
C VAL A 53 -10.24 -1.83 11.34
N ALA A 54 -11.47 -1.81 10.82
CA ALA A 54 -12.12 -2.98 10.25
C ALA A 54 -12.80 -2.64 8.92
N ILE A 55 -12.81 -3.61 8.00
CA ILE A 55 -13.67 -3.57 6.81
C ILE A 55 -14.65 -4.71 6.92
N VAL A 56 -15.92 -4.39 6.76
CA VAL A 56 -17.04 -5.33 6.88
C VAL A 56 -17.68 -5.47 5.51
N ALA A 57 -17.79 -6.68 5.01
CA ALA A 57 -18.49 -7.03 3.78
C ALA A 57 -19.67 -7.93 4.13
N GLU A 58 -20.90 -7.49 3.81
CA GLU A 58 -22.13 -8.27 4.08
C GLU A 58 -22.25 -8.79 5.52
N GLY A 59 -21.82 -7.97 6.49
CA GLY A 59 -21.85 -8.32 7.91
C GLY A 59 -20.68 -9.16 8.43
N ASN A 60 -19.79 -9.59 7.54
CA ASN A 60 -18.59 -10.36 7.87
C ASN A 60 -17.35 -9.47 7.91
N LEU A 61 -16.46 -9.73 8.88
CA LEU A 61 -15.17 -9.07 9.00
C LEU A 61 -14.25 -9.54 7.86
N ASP A 62 -13.87 -8.65 6.94
CA ASP A 62 -12.99 -8.95 5.80
C ASP A 62 -11.55 -8.46 6.00
N TYR A 63 -11.38 -7.41 6.80
CA TYR A 63 -10.08 -6.85 7.16
C TYR A 63 -10.11 -6.33 8.60
N TYR A 64 -9.01 -6.53 9.33
CA TYR A 64 -8.84 -6.02 10.68
C TYR A 64 -7.37 -5.69 10.95
N GLU A 65 -7.13 -4.51 11.50
CA GLU A 65 -5.80 -4.06 11.92
C GLU A 65 -5.90 -3.25 13.21
N VAL A 66 -4.90 -3.41 14.08
CA VAL A 66 -4.76 -2.66 15.34
C VAL A 66 -3.40 -1.99 15.37
N GLU A 67 -3.38 -0.71 15.69
CA GLU A 67 -2.17 0.03 15.96
C GLU A 67 -2.14 0.47 17.43
N ASN A 68 -1.12 0.03 18.15
CA ASN A 68 -0.93 0.42 19.53
C ASN A 68 -0.18 1.74 19.59
N GLN A 69 -0.80 2.80 20.08
CA GLN A 69 -0.23 4.14 20.17
C GLN A 69 0.91 4.25 21.21
N ARG A 70 0.98 3.35 22.20
CA ARG A 70 2.05 3.32 23.20
C ARG A 70 3.35 2.73 22.66
N ARG A 71 3.31 1.82 21.69
CA ARG A 71 4.48 1.30 21.00
C ARG A 71 4.66 2.09 19.72
N LYS A 72 5.67 2.97 19.71
CA LYS A 72 6.08 3.59 18.44
C LYS A 72 6.48 2.48 17.47
N ALA A 73 5.67 2.26 16.45
CA ALA A 73 6.05 1.40 15.36
C ALA A 73 7.13 2.12 14.55
N PHE A 74 8.25 1.45 14.32
CA PHE A 74 9.34 1.99 13.50
C PHE A 74 9.23 1.54 12.04
N LYS A 75 8.46 0.47 11.77
CA LYS A 75 8.31 -0.11 10.44
C LYS A 75 7.78 0.92 9.44
N GLY A 76 8.49 1.08 8.33
CA GLY A 76 8.19 2.06 7.29
C GLY A 76 8.86 3.42 7.49
N ASN A 77 9.25 3.77 8.72
CA ASN A 77 9.92 5.03 9.01
C ASN A 77 11.30 5.11 8.35
N ILE A 78 11.66 6.30 7.89
CA ILE A 78 12.95 6.58 7.26
C ILE A 78 13.80 7.43 8.21
N TYR A 79 15.02 6.97 8.41
CA TYR A 79 15.98 7.63 9.29
C TYR A 79 17.25 7.98 8.55
N LYS A 80 17.89 9.07 8.96
CA LYS A 80 19.31 9.28 8.73
C LYS A 80 20.06 8.50 9.80
N ALA A 81 20.86 7.53 9.38
CA ALA A 81 21.59 6.65 10.27
C ALA A 81 23.09 6.76 10.05
N LYS A 82 23.87 6.33 11.04
CA LYS A 82 25.33 6.24 10.96
C LYS A 82 25.77 4.79 10.95
N VAL A 83 26.63 4.42 10.01
CA VAL A 83 27.25 3.08 9.99
C VAL A 83 28.19 2.93 11.18
N VAL A 84 27.92 1.95 12.03
CA VAL A 84 28.71 1.69 13.26
C VAL A 84 29.78 0.64 12.99
N ASN A 85 29.38 -0.48 12.38
CA ASN A 85 30.26 -1.61 12.13
C ASN A 85 29.81 -2.38 10.87
N ILE A 86 30.76 -3.10 10.25
CA ILE A 86 30.51 -4.00 9.12
C ILE A 86 30.98 -5.39 9.51
N ALA A 87 30.06 -6.34 9.52
CA ALA A 87 30.31 -7.74 9.84
C ALA A 87 30.35 -8.55 8.54
N HIS A 88 31.53 -8.66 7.93
CA HIS A 88 31.70 -9.36 6.66
C HIS A 88 31.33 -10.84 6.71
N ALA A 89 31.50 -11.49 7.86
CA ALA A 89 31.16 -12.92 8.03
C ALA A 89 29.66 -13.23 7.87
N ILE A 90 28.80 -12.24 8.10
CA ILE A 90 27.34 -12.36 7.95
C ILE A 90 26.78 -11.42 6.87
N GLU A 91 27.66 -10.82 6.07
CA GLU A 91 27.35 -9.91 4.97
C GLU A 91 26.36 -8.79 5.38
N ALA A 92 26.59 -8.15 6.53
CA ALA A 92 25.72 -7.11 7.05
C ALA A 92 26.49 -5.95 7.67
N ALA A 93 25.87 -4.77 7.67
CA ALA A 93 26.29 -3.61 8.44
C ALA A 93 25.33 -3.37 9.61
N PHE A 94 25.88 -2.85 10.71
CA PHE A 94 25.10 -2.35 11.82
C PHE A 94 25.08 -0.83 11.78
N VAL A 95 23.89 -0.26 11.89
CA VAL A 95 23.66 1.18 11.78
C VAL A 95 22.97 1.73 13.02
N ASP A 96 23.41 2.88 13.50
CA ASP A 96 22.73 3.63 14.53
C ASP A 96 21.71 4.56 13.86
N PHE A 97 20.42 4.28 14.05
CA PHE A 97 19.29 5.07 13.55
C PHE A 97 18.50 5.77 14.67
N GLY A 98 18.95 5.63 15.94
CA GLY A 98 18.28 6.23 17.10
C GLY A 98 17.19 5.37 17.74
N GLY A 99 17.02 4.12 17.33
CA GLY A 99 16.00 3.19 17.83
C GLY A 99 16.39 2.38 19.08
N GLY A 100 17.45 2.78 19.79
CA GLY A 100 17.94 2.08 21.00
C GLY A 100 18.94 0.98 20.70
N ARG A 101 18.59 -0.02 19.88
CA ARG A 101 19.54 -1.03 19.34
C ARG A 101 19.95 -0.66 17.91
N HIS A 102 21.13 -1.09 17.52
CA HIS A 102 21.58 -0.88 16.14
C HIS A 102 20.71 -1.65 15.16
N GLY A 103 20.35 -1.01 14.04
CA GLY A 103 19.66 -1.63 12.94
C GLY A 103 20.58 -2.58 12.17
N PHE A 104 20.01 -3.69 11.71
CA PHE A 104 20.67 -4.70 10.88
C PHE A 104 20.40 -4.39 9.41
N LEU A 105 21.45 -4.00 8.65
CA LEU A 105 21.40 -3.71 7.22
C LEU A 105 22.17 -4.80 6.47
N PRO A 106 21.48 -5.76 5.82
CA PRO A 106 22.14 -6.70 4.92
C PRO A 106 22.87 -5.97 3.78
N LEU A 107 24.06 -6.42 3.36
CA LEU A 107 24.81 -5.74 2.30
C LEU A 107 24.14 -5.83 0.93
N ASN A 108 23.29 -6.80 0.69
CA ASN A 108 22.41 -6.86 -0.50
C ASN A 108 21.27 -5.85 -0.46
N GLU A 109 20.89 -5.34 0.72
CA GLU A 109 19.90 -4.28 0.94
C GLU A 109 20.54 -2.87 0.97
N TYR A 110 21.82 -2.78 0.64
CA TYR A 110 22.51 -1.51 0.55
C TYR A 110 22.37 -0.87 -0.83
N CYS A 111 21.78 0.32 -0.89
CA CYS A 111 21.71 1.20 -2.06
C CYS A 111 22.68 2.37 -1.91
N ALA A 112 23.59 2.56 -2.87
CA ALA A 112 24.56 3.66 -2.81
C ALA A 112 23.93 5.05 -2.91
N GLY A 113 22.78 5.18 -3.60
CA GLY A 113 22.02 6.41 -3.67
C GLY A 113 21.45 6.91 -2.34
N ALA A 114 21.44 6.05 -1.32
CA ALA A 114 21.03 6.42 0.04
C ALA A 114 22.16 7.01 0.90
N LEU A 115 23.45 6.93 0.46
CA LEU A 115 24.54 7.61 1.12
C LEU A 115 24.40 9.13 1.00
N MET A 116 24.71 9.86 2.06
CA MET A 116 24.56 11.33 2.06
C MET A 116 25.37 12.01 0.96
N ASP A 117 26.57 11.49 0.65
CA ASP A 117 27.45 12.02 -0.39
C ASP A 117 26.93 11.76 -1.82
N HIS A 118 26.00 10.83 -1.98
CA HIS A 118 25.41 10.40 -3.27
C HIS A 118 23.92 10.64 -3.38
N LEU A 119 23.31 11.24 -2.35
CA LEU A 119 21.88 11.45 -2.27
C LEU A 119 21.37 12.39 -3.37
N GLY A 120 20.54 11.84 -4.26
CA GLY A 120 20.01 12.57 -5.42
C GLY A 120 20.92 12.63 -6.65
N THR A 121 22.10 12.01 -6.62
CA THR A 121 23.07 12.07 -7.73
C THR A 121 23.50 10.68 -8.24
N TRP A 122 23.35 9.64 -7.44
CA TRP A 122 23.74 8.28 -7.82
C TRP A 122 22.70 7.64 -8.73
N ASN A 123 23.19 7.00 -9.81
CA ASN A 123 22.35 6.23 -10.72
C ASN A 123 22.73 4.73 -10.67
N GLU A 124 21.74 3.89 -10.95
CA GLU A 124 21.96 2.46 -11.11
C GLU A 124 22.92 2.22 -12.29
N GLY A 125 24.04 1.54 -12.03
CA GLY A 125 25.14 1.34 -12.99
C GLY A 125 26.40 2.14 -12.64
N ASP A 126 26.31 3.14 -11.75
CA ASP A 126 27.49 3.77 -11.17
C ASP A 126 28.21 2.78 -10.25
N LYS A 127 29.53 2.95 -10.13
CA LYS A 127 30.33 2.10 -9.24
C LYS A 127 29.85 2.26 -7.80
N ARG A 128 29.40 1.16 -7.20
CA ARG A 128 28.92 1.12 -5.83
C ARG A 128 30.06 1.33 -4.84
N PRO A 129 30.11 2.43 -4.07
CA PRO A 129 31.14 2.64 -3.07
C PRO A 129 30.98 1.65 -1.92
N PRO A 130 32.08 1.12 -1.35
CA PRO A 130 32.01 0.27 -0.18
C PRO A 130 31.56 1.06 1.04
N LEU A 131 30.65 0.49 1.84
CA LEU A 131 30.30 1.03 3.14
C LEU A 131 31.52 1.05 4.06
N ARG A 132 31.59 2.06 4.92
CA ARG A 132 32.63 2.19 5.96
C ARG A 132 32.01 2.68 7.26
N PRO A 133 32.54 2.27 8.42
CA PRO A 133 32.14 2.85 9.70
C PRO A 133 32.26 4.38 9.68
N GLY A 134 31.31 5.05 10.27
CA GLY A 134 31.25 6.52 10.31
C GLY A 134 30.47 7.17 9.16
N MET A 135 30.19 6.47 8.06
CA MET A 135 29.36 6.99 6.95
C MET A 135 27.92 7.21 7.41
N GLU A 136 27.31 8.26 6.89
CA GLU A 136 25.89 8.57 7.07
C GLU A 136 25.09 8.08 5.87
N ILE A 137 23.96 7.40 6.15
CA ILE A 137 23.12 6.75 5.14
C ILE A 137 21.65 6.86 5.52
N LEU A 138 20.76 6.96 4.52
CA LEU A 138 19.33 6.81 4.74
C LEU A 138 18.98 5.33 4.88
N VAL A 139 18.19 5.00 5.89
CA VAL A 139 17.66 3.67 6.11
C VAL A 139 16.18 3.70 6.39
N GLN A 140 15.48 2.68 5.95
CA GLN A 140 14.06 2.45 6.23
C GLN A 140 13.90 1.16 7.02
N VAL A 141 13.10 1.19 8.08
CA VAL A 141 12.83 0.00 8.90
C VAL A 141 11.86 -0.92 8.17
N THR A 142 12.30 -2.17 7.94
CA THR A 142 11.49 -3.21 7.28
C THR A 142 10.83 -4.17 8.27
N LYS A 143 11.52 -4.43 9.40
CA LYS A 143 11.01 -5.27 10.49
C LYS A 143 11.35 -4.63 11.82
N GLU A 144 10.38 -4.68 12.73
CA GLU A 144 10.56 -4.23 14.11
C GLU A 144 11.67 -5.01 14.84
N GLU A 145 12.24 -4.37 15.85
CA GLU A 145 13.10 -5.07 16.77
C GLU A 145 12.33 -6.12 17.56
N SER A 146 13.00 -7.20 17.90
CA SER A 146 12.49 -8.23 18.80
C SER A 146 13.30 -8.23 20.11
N THR A 147 12.87 -9.03 21.07
CA THR A 147 13.61 -9.21 22.35
C THR A 147 15.07 -9.62 22.14
N ILE A 148 15.38 -10.30 21.04
CA ILE A 148 16.71 -10.88 20.77
C ILE A 148 17.45 -10.13 19.64
N LYS A 149 16.75 -9.56 18.65
CA LYS A 149 17.34 -8.96 17.42
C LYS A 149 16.94 -7.49 17.30
N GLY A 150 17.90 -6.65 16.88
CA GLY A 150 17.62 -5.29 16.48
C GLY A 150 16.72 -5.22 15.24
N ALA A 151 16.19 -4.05 14.94
CA ALA A 151 15.35 -3.83 13.76
C ALA A 151 16.10 -4.18 12.47
N ALA A 152 15.40 -4.82 11.52
CA ALA A 152 15.95 -4.97 10.17
C ALA A 152 15.66 -3.70 9.36
N VAL A 153 16.70 -3.23 8.65
CA VAL A 153 16.59 -2.02 7.83
C VAL A 153 17.10 -2.27 6.41
N THR A 154 16.59 -1.48 5.49
CA THR A 154 17.07 -1.41 4.09
C THR A 154 17.48 0.02 3.76
N SER A 155 18.35 0.21 2.79
CA SER A 155 18.61 1.52 2.20
C SER A 155 17.99 1.70 0.81
N TYR A 156 17.25 0.72 0.32
CA TYR A 156 16.30 0.90 -0.78
C TYR A 156 15.02 1.56 -0.25
N ILE A 157 15.07 2.89 -0.13
CA ILE A 157 13.97 3.66 0.42
C ILE A 157 12.74 3.56 -0.48
N SER A 158 11.59 3.31 0.11
CA SER A 158 10.30 3.30 -0.59
C SER A 158 9.26 4.13 0.13
N ILE A 159 8.52 4.97 -0.61
CA ILE A 159 7.40 5.75 -0.07
C ILE A 159 6.14 5.39 -0.85
N ALA A 160 5.13 4.90 -0.14
CA ALA A 160 3.88 4.48 -0.75
C ALA A 160 2.92 5.66 -0.91
N GLY A 161 2.55 5.95 -2.17
CA GLY A 161 1.40 6.77 -2.53
C GLY A 161 0.13 5.94 -2.65
N ARG A 162 -0.94 6.57 -3.11
CA ARG A 162 -2.21 5.85 -3.34
C ARG A 162 -2.13 4.94 -4.57
N TYR A 163 -1.62 5.45 -5.68
CA TYR A 163 -1.60 4.79 -6.98
C TYR A 163 -0.22 4.28 -7.37
N MET A 164 0.83 4.82 -6.79
CA MET A 164 2.21 4.47 -7.07
C MET A 164 3.01 4.28 -5.78
N VAL A 165 4.14 3.59 -5.90
CA VAL A 165 5.19 3.53 -4.87
C VAL A 165 6.44 4.12 -5.48
N MET A 166 7.01 5.15 -4.83
CA MET A 166 8.33 5.68 -5.16
C MET A 166 9.42 4.78 -4.58
N MET A 167 10.50 4.57 -5.31
CA MET A 167 11.65 3.77 -4.87
C MET A 167 12.96 4.49 -5.23
N LEU A 168 13.83 4.63 -4.24
CA LEU A 168 15.19 5.13 -4.44
C LEU A 168 16.07 4.03 -5.05
N GLY A 169 16.89 4.38 -6.03
CA GLY A 169 17.86 3.48 -6.66
C GLY A 169 17.26 2.49 -7.67
N MET A 170 15.99 2.65 -8.04
CA MET A 170 15.38 1.90 -9.13
C MET A 170 15.37 2.76 -10.40
N LYS A 171 15.92 2.23 -11.49
CA LYS A 171 15.79 2.85 -12.82
C LYS A 171 14.43 2.56 -13.40
N ARG A 172 13.75 3.61 -13.87
CA ARG A 172 12.49 3.51 -14.59
C ARG A 172 11.29 3.14 -13.71
N TYR A 173 10.17 2.92 -14.37
CA TYR A 173 8.92 2.52 -13.72
C TYR A 173 8.72 1.00 -13.76
N GLY A 174 7.99 0.51 -12.77
CA GLY A 174 7.49 -0.85 -12.69
C GLY A 174 5.96 -0.86 -12.71
N ILE A 175 5.39 -2.02 -12.99
CA ILE A 175 3.94 -2.26 -12.91
C ILE A 175 3.73 -3.44 -11.98
N SER A 176 2.78 -3.31 -11.05
CA SER A 176 2.44 -4.38 -10.11
C SER A 176 2.31 -5.74 -10.81
N LYS A 177 2.88 -6.78 -10.22
CA LYS A 177 2.78 -8.15 -10.74
C LYS A 177 1.36 -8.70 -10.71
N LYS A 178 0.48 -8.12 -9.89
CA LYS A 178 -0.94 -8.49 -9.81
C LYS A 178 -1.75 -8.01 -11.03
N ILE A 179 -1.23 -7.07 -11.83
CA ILE A 179 -1.85 -6.62 -13.08
C ILE A 179 -1.38 -7.56 -14.18
N THR A 180 -2.23 -8.48 -14.62
CA THR A 180 -1.90 -9.54 -15.59
C THR A 180 -2.32 -9.23 -17.01
N GLY A 181 -3.28 -8.31 -17.21
CA GLY A 181 -3.80 -7.92 -18.52
C GLY A 181 -2.76 -7.19 -19.37
N GLU A 182 -2.33 -7.76 -20.53
CA GLU A 182 -1.29 -7.15 -21.36
C GLU A 182 -1.71 -5.79 -21.93
N LYS A 183 -2.96 -5.64 -22.36
CA LYS A 183 -3.50 -4.34 -22.84
C LYS A 183 -3.46 -3.27 -21.77
N GLU A 184 -3.79 -3.63 -20.53
CA GLU A 184 -3.74 -2.73 -19.38
C GLU A 184 -2.31 -2.34 -19.04
N ARG A 185 -1.39 -3.30 -19.01
CA ARG A 185 0.05 -3.05 -18.82
C ARG A 185 0.62 -2.12 -19.89
N GLU A 186 0.25 -2.31 -21.16
CA GLU A 186 0.68 -1.45 -22.24
C GLU A 186 0.14 -0.01 -22.10
N ARG A 187 -1.14 0.14 -21.71
CA ARG A 187 -1.71 1.46 -21.42
C ARG A 187 -0.94 2.16 -20.29
N ILE A 188 -0.65 1.45 -19.19
CA ILE A 188 0.11 2.00 -18.07
C ILE A 188 1.51 2.41 -18.53
N ARG A 189 2.20 1.61 -19.35
CA ARG A 189 3.52 1.96 -19.92
C ARG A 189 3.46 3.30 -20.64
N LYS A 190 2.48 3.47 -21.56
CA LYS A 190 2.27 4.73 -22.29
C LYS A 190 1.95 5.92 -21.40
N GLN A 191 1.26 5.71 -20.29
CA GLN A 191 1.00 6.76 -19.30
C GLN A 191 2.27 7.13 -18.52
N MET A 192 3.06 6.13 -18.08
CA MET A 192 4.28 6.36 -17.32
C MET A 192 5.38 7.05 -18.13
N GLU A 193 5.45 6.80 -19.44
CA GLU A 193 6.37 7.47 -20.37
C GLU A 193 6.10 8.99 -20.53
N LYS A 194 4.88 9.43 -20.21
CA LYS A 194 4.48 10.85 -20.22
C LYS A 194 4.77 11.56 -18.89
N LEU A 195 5.23 10.84 -17.86
CA LEU A 195 5.55 11.40 -16.55
C LEU A 195 7.04 11.72 -16.46
N GLU A 196 7.35 12.92 -15.99
CA GLU A 196 8.70 13.39 -15.77
C GLU A 196 9.05 13.30 -14.28
N TYR A 197 10.17 12.68 -13.95
CA TYR A 197 10.70 12.55 -12.60
C TYR A 197 12.22 12.34 -12.62
N PRO A 198 12.94 12.59 -11.51
CA PRO A 198 14.40 12.45 -11.45
C PRO A 198 14.88 11.01 -11.74
N ASP A 199 15.96 10.87 -12.50
CA ASP A 199 16.50 9.57 -12.96
C ASP A 199 16.91 8.61 -11.83
N HIS A 200 17.27 9.14 -10.65
CA HIS A 200 17.63 8.36 -9.47
C HIS A 200 16.43 7.78 -8.70
N LEU A 201 15.20 8.13 -9.11
CA LEU A 201 13.95 7.61 -8.55
C LEU A 201 13.24 6.72 -9.55
N GLY A 202 12.68 5.64 -9.05
CA GLY A 202 11.76 4.79 -9.81
C GLY A 202 10.37 4.79 -9.20
N PHE A 203 9.37 4.37 -9.98
CA PHE A 203 7.98 4.31 -9.52
C PHE A 203 7.34 3.01 -9.93
N ILE A 204 6.60 2.37 -9.02
CA ILE A 204 5.82 1.17 -9.31
C ILE A 204 4.33 1.54 -9.26
N VAL A 205 3.63 1.33 -10.37
CA VAL A 205 2.17 1.51 -10.41
C VAL A 205 1.51 0.36 -9.65
N ARG A 206 0.70 0.71 -8.65
CA ARG A 206 -0.07 -0.23 -7.82
C ARG A 206 -1.29 -0.74 -8.58
N THR A 207 -1.87 -1.85 -8.12
CA THR A 207 -3.09 -2.43 -8.71
C THR A 207 -4.24 -1.41 -8.76
N VAL A 208 -4.43 -0.65 -7.69
CA VAL A 208 -5.46 0.41 -7.63
C VAL A 208 -5.18 1.62 -8.54
N GLY A 209 -3.95 1.77 -9.02
CA GLY A 209 -3.55 2.78 -10.01
C GLY A 209 -3.77 2.36 -11.46
N ALA A 210 -4.01 1.07 -11.69
CA ALA A 210 -4.11 0.51 -13.03
C ALA A 210 -5.23 1.13 -13.87
N ALA A 211 -6.41 1.32 -13.27
CA ALA A 211 -7.58 1.89 -13.95
C ALA A 211 -7.64 3.44 -13.89
N ARG A 212 -6.59 4.11 -13.40
CA ARG A 212 -6.64 5.57 -13.21
C ARG A 212 -6.17 6.36 -14.43
N PRO A 213 -6.77 7.53 -14.67
CA PRO A 213 -6.31 8.44 -15.70
C PRO A 213 -4.92 9.02 -15.36
N LEU A 214 -4.20 9.46 -16.39
CA LEU A 214 -2.87 10.07 -16.25
C LEU A 214 -2.85 11.23 -15.23
N LYS A 215 -3.91 12.03 -15.17
CA LYS A 215 -4.07 13.14 -14.22
C LYS A 215 -3.91 12.70 -12.76
N ASP A 216 -4.52 11.58 -12.38
CA ASP A 216 -4.47 11.05 -11.01
C ASP A 216 -3.07 10.51 -10.69
N LEU A 217 -2.44 9.81 -11.65
CA LEU A 217 -1.06 9.35 -11.50
C LEU A 217 -0.09 10.54 -11.36
N LYS A 218 -0.29 11.60 -12.15
CA LYS A 218 0.52 12.83 -12.06
C LYS A 218 0.37 13.54 -10.71
N ALA A 219 -0.85 13.57 -10.16
CA ALA A 219 -1.11 14.15 -8.84
C ALA A 219 -0.43 13.34 -7.73
N ASP A 220 -0.51 12.00 -7.78
CA ASP A 220 0.15 11.12 -6.81
C ASP A 220 1.67 11.22 -6.90
N LEU A 221 2.23 11.25 -8.13
CA LEU A 221 3.65 11.51 -8.39
C LEU A 221 4.12 12.83 -7.74
N THR A 222 3.37 13.91 -7.97
CA THR A 222 3.72 15.22 -7.41
C THR A 222 3.75 15.19 -5.88
N ASN A 223 2.81 14.49 -5.25
CA ASN A 223 2.79 14.34 -3.79
C ASN A 223 3.98 13.50 -3.28
N LEU A 224 4.32 12.40 -3.97
CA LEU A 224 5.46 11.56 -3.62
C LEU A 224 6.79 12.32 -3.75
N LEU A 225 6.97 13.11 -4.81
CA LEU A 225 8.15 13.95 -4.98
C LEU A 225 8.27 14.99 -3.87
N LYS A 226 7.18 15.65 -3.47
CA LYS A 226 7.19 16.59 -2.33
C LYS A 226 7.58 15.91 -1.01
N LEU A 227 7.13 14.68 -0.77
CA LEU A 227 7.51 13.92 0.43
C LEU A 227 8.99 13.56 0.39
N TRP A 228 9.48 13.16 -0.78
CA TRP A 228 10.91 12.85 -0.97
C TRP A 228 11.78 14.08 -0.75
N ASP A 229 11.45 15.22 -1.36
CA ASP A 229 12.19 16.48 -1.21
C ASP A 229 12.30 16.90 0.26
N ARG A 230 11.20 16.82 1.02
CA ARG A 230 11.21 17.07 2.48
C ARG A 230 12.11 16.09 3.24
N THR A 231 12.12 14.82 2.84
CA THR A 231 12.99 13.81 3.43
C THR A 231 14.46 14.13 3.18
N VAL A 232 14.82 14.54 1.96
CA VAL A 232 16.18 14.95 1.58
C VAL A 232 16.60 16.23 2.28
N GLU A 233 15.72 17.23 2.35
CA GLU A 233 15.98 18.49 3.10
C GLU A 233 16.23 18.20 4.57
N GLY A 234 15.39 17.36 5.19
CA GLY A 234 15.56 16.89 6.58
C GLY A 234 16.87 16.16 6.78
N ALA A 235 17.28 15.31 5.82
CA ALA A 235 18.54 14.59 5.88
C ALA A 235 19.76 15.50 5.83
N ARG A 236 19.68 16.59 5.05
CA ARG A 236 20.76 17.59 4.95
C ARG A 236 20.82 18.49 6.19
N ALA A 237 19.66 18.84 6.77
CA ALA A 237 19.57 19.74 7.91
C ALA A 237 19.96 19.09 9.25
N ASN A 238 19.72 17.79 9.41
CA ASN A 238 19.90 17.11 10.69
C ASN A 238 21.17 16.25 10.72
N LYS A 239 21.76 16.09 11.91
CA LYS A 239 22.85 15.13 12.14
C LYS A 239 22.27 13.75 12.40
N ALA A 240 22.98 12.68 11.99
CA ALA A 240 22.62 11.31 12.32
C ALA A 240 22.87 11.02 13.83
N PRO A 241 21.98 10.25 14.51
CA PRO A 241 20.74 9.68 13.97
C PRO A 241 19.57 10.68 13.99
N ALA A 242 18.69 10.64 12.99
CA ALA A 242 17.50 11.51 12.92
C ALA A 242 16.35 10.82 12.18
N LEU A 243 15.11 10.95 12.69
CA LEU A 243 13.88 10.59 12.01
C LEU A 243 13.61 11.62 10.91
N LEU A 244 13.40 11.18 9.67
CA LEU A 244 13.17 12.02 8.50
C LEU A 244 11.76 11.90 7.94
N TYR A 245 11.22 10.70 7.97
CA TYR A 245 9.87 10.39 7.54
C TYR A 245 9.26 9.37 8.50
N GLU A 246 8.06 9.67 8.96
CA GLU A 246 7.26 8.76 9.76
C GLU A 246 6.17 8.16 8.86
N GLU A 247 6.04 6.82 8.86
CA GLU A 247 4.99 6.14 8.11
C GLU A 247 3.62 6.65 8.61
N GLN A 248 2.70 6.76 7.69
CA GLN A 248 1.37 7.27 7.97
C GLN A 248 0.67 6.41 9.03
N ASP A 249 -0.12 7.06 9.90
CA ASP A 249 -0.91 6.36 10.90
C ASP A 249 -1.92 5.39 10.25
N ILE A 250 -2.45 4.48 11.04
CA ILE A 250 -3.36 3.42 10.58
C ILE A 250 -4.57 3.97 9.80
N VAL A 251 -5.07 5.15 10.15
CA VAL A 251 -6.24 5.76 9.47
C VAL A 251 -5.91 6.05 8.00
N ILE A 252 -4.82 6.79 7.78
CA ILE A 252 -4.40 7.18 6.42
C ILE A 252 -3.89 5.96 5.66
N ARG A 253 -3.12 5.09 6.31
CA ARG A 253 -2.60 3.85 5.71
C ARG A 253 -3.73 2.96 5.23
N THR A 254 -4.77 2.75 6.04
CA THR A 254 -5.92 1.93 5.66
C THR A 254 -6.72 2.56 4.52
N LEU A 255 -6.96 3.86 4.55
CA LEU A 255 -7.63 4.57 3.44
C LEU A 255 -6.80 4.50 2.16
N ARG A 256 -5.48 4.69 2.26
CA ARG A 256 -4.56 4.59 1.13
C ARG A 256 -4.54 3.19 0.50
N ASP A 257 -4.58 2.15 1.31
CA ASP A 257 -4.34 0.79 0.84
C ASP A 257 -5.62 -0.01 0.58
N ASN A 258 -6.69 0.26 1.33
CA ASN A 258 -7.89 -0.58 1.34
C ASN A 258 -9.20 0.14 0.93
N TYR A 259 -9.20 1.48 0.74
CA TYR A 259 -10.41 2.16 0.28
C TYR A 259 -10.65 1.87 -1.20
N THR A 260 -11.81 1.33 -1.54
CA THR A 260 -12.26 0.96 -2.90
C THR A 260 -13.66 1.51 -3.17
N ALA A 261 -14.13 1.48 -4.42
CA ALA A 261 -15.41 2.08 -4.82
C ALA A 261 -16.63 1.40 -4.18
N ASP A 262 -16.52 0.10 -3.86
CA ASP A 262 -17.54 -0.71 -3.16
C ASP A 262 -17.70 -0.36 -1.68
N VAL A 263 -16.80 0.47 -1.11
CA VAL A 263 -16.99 1.04 0.23
C VAL A 263 -18.11 2.10 0.18
N THR A 264 -19.21 1.81 0.84
CA THR A 264 -20.40 2.67 0.87
C THR A 264 -20.32 3.75 1.95
N GLU A 265 -19.69 3.42 3.09
CA GLU A 265 -19.52 4.30 4.24
C GLU A 265 -18.17 4.08 4.91
N VAL A 266 -17.61 5.17 5.46
CA VAL A 266 -16.47 5.15 6.38
C VAL A 266 -16.95 5.77 7.69
N LEU A 267 -17.09 4.96 8.72
CA LEU A 267 -17.57 5.37 10.04
C LEU A 267 -16.41 5.52 11.00
N MET A 268 -16.32 6.66 11.67
CA MET A 268 -15.26 6.98 12.63
C MET A 268 -15.86 7.51 13.90
N ASN A 269 -15.35 7.11 15.06
CA ASN A 269 -15.81 7.60 16.36
C ASN A 269 -14.86 8.64 17.01
N SER A 270 -13.78 9.02 16.30
CA SER A 270 -12.80 10.02 16.73
C SER A 270 -12.81 11.21 15.79
N GLU A 271 -12.84 12.44 16.34
CA GLU A 271 -12.74 13.70 15.59
C GLU A 271 -11.38 13.81 14.87
N ASP A 272 -10.31 13.30 15.50
CA ASP A 272 -8.97 13.29 14.88
C ASP A 272 -8.93 12.38 13.65
N ALA A 273 -9.45 11.15 13.77
CA ALA A 273 -9.57 10.23 12.65
C ALA A 273 -10.42 10.82 11.52
N TYR A 274 -11.54 11.50 11.85
CA TYR A 274 -12.37 12.15 10.86
C TYR A 274 -11.65 13.28 10.13
N ARG A 275 -10.88 14.11 10.84
CA ARG A 275 -10.09 15.20 10.26
C ARG A 275 -9.03 14.65 9.29
N LYS A 276 -8.29 13.62 9.70
CA LYS A 276 -7.27 12.94 8.86
C LYS A 276 -7.91 12.34 7.61
N ALA A 277 -8.98 11.57 7.77
CA ALA A 277 -9.73 10.99 6.65
C ALA A 277 -10.28 12.07 5.70
N SER A 278 -10.84 13.16 6.24
CA SER A 278 -11.33 14.29 5.45
C SER A 278 -10.23 14.90 4.59
N SER A 279 -9.05 15.15 5.16
CA SER A 279 -7.91 15.69 4.43
C SER A 279 -7.42 14.74 3.32
N PHE A 280 -7.44 13.43 3.57
CA PHE A 280 -7.13 12.43 2.55
C PHE A 280 -8.14 12.45 1.40
N PHE A 281 -9.45 12.52 1.72
CA PHE A 281 -10.50 12.57 0.72
C PHE A 281 -10.50 13.86 -0.09
N ASP A 282 -10.11 14.99 0.50
CA ASP A 282 -9.97 16.26 -0.23
C ASP A 282 -8.94 16.15 -1.37
N VAL A 283 -7.91 15.33 -1.20
CA VAL A 283 -6.86 15.11 -2.20
C VAL A 283 -7.27 14.07 -3.24
N TYR A 284 -7.77 12.91 -2.80
CA TYR A 284 -7.94 11.74 -3.66
C TYR A 284 -9.40 11.48 -4.09
N TYR A 285 -10.38 11.88 -3.27
CA TYR A 285 -11.81 11.54 -3.47
C TYR A 285 -12.76 12.68 -3.11
N PRO A 286 -12.57 13.91 -3.63
CA PRO A 286 -13.36 15.07 -3.21
C PRO A 286 -14.88 14.88 -3.44
N LYS A 287 -15.28 14.17 -4.49
CA LYS A 287 -16.68 13.86 -4.81
C LYS A 287 -17.32 12.80 -3.90
N GLN A 288 -16.52 12.05 -3.13
CA GLN A 288 -16.99 10.95 -2.27
C GLN A 288 -16.92 11.27 -0.77
N LYS A 289 -16.61 12.51 -0.41
CA LYS A 289 -16.49 12.96 0.99
C LYS A 289 -17.74 12.73 1.83
N THR A 290 -18.93 12.67 1.21
CA THR A 290 -20.21 12.35 1.86
C THR A 290 -20.26 10.93 2.44
N LYS A 291 -19.37 10.03 2.04
CA LYS A 291 -19.23 8.69 2.61
C LYS A 291 -18.57 8.69 4.00
N LEU A 292 -17.84 9.77 4.36
CA LEU A 292 -17.23 9.93 5.68
C LEU A 292 -18.29 10.34 6.69
N LYS A 293 -18.44 9.59 7.77
CA LYS A 293 -19.42 9.87 8.83
C LYS A 293 -18.78 9.75 10.21
N LEU A 294 -19.05 10.76 11.05
CA LEU A 294 -18.66 10.71 12.44
C LEU A 294 -19.74 9.97 13.25
N TYR A 295 -19.34 8.89 13.90
CA TYR A 295 -20.20 8.06 14.72
C TYR A 295 -20.24 8.56 16.17
N ARG A 296 -21.42 8.99 16.64
CA ARG A 296 -21.61 9.59 17.98
C ARG A 296 -22.62 8.84 18.84
N GLN A 297 -22.94 7.57 18.52
CA GLN A 297 -23.90 6.80 19.29
C GLN A 297 -23.25 6.23 20.57
N LYS A 298 -24.08 5.96 21.60
CA LYS A 298 -23.62 5.39 22.87
C LYS A 298 -23.08 3.96 22.76
N ARG A 299 -23.64 3.16 21.82
CA ARG A 299 -23.17 1.80 21.57
C ARG A 299 -21.79 1.84 20.92
N PRO A 300 -20.77 1.11 21.40
CA PRO A 300 -19.44 1.07 20.77
C PRO A 300 -19.52 0.69 19.30
N LEU A 301 -18.64 1.29 18.48
CA LEU A 301 -18.66 1.15 17.02
C LEU A 301 -18.59 -0.31 16.56
N PHE A 302 -17.65 -1.08 17.08
CA PHE A 302 -17.47 -2.50 16.74
C PHE A 302 -18.63 -3.37 17.23
N ALA A 303 -19.17 -3.08 18.43
CA ALA A 303 -20.34 -3.79 18.96
C ALA A 303 -21.60 -3.54 18.14
N LYS A 304 -21.77 -2.37 17.49
CA LYS A 304 -22.90 -2.08 16.59
C LYS A 304 -22.92 -3.05 15.41
N PHE A 305 -21.78 -3.44 14.89
CA PHE A 305 -21.62 -4.34 13.75
C PHE A 305 -21.38 -5.80 14.16
N ASN A 306 -21.51 -6.13 15.46
CA ASN A 306 -21.28 -7.47 16.02
C ASN A 306 -19.89 -8.04 15.66
N LEU A 307 -18.85 -7.19 15.70
CA LEU A 307 -17.51 -7.56 15.29
C LEU A 307 -16.64 -8.11 16.42
N GLU A 308 -16.95 -7.84 17.68
CA GLU A 308 -16.11 -8.27 18.81
C GLU A 308 -15.90 -9.79 18.78
N GLU A 309 -16.97 -10.56 18.58
CA GLU A 309 -16.90 -12.02 18.45
C GLU A 309 -16.11 -12.48 17.20
N GLN A 310 -16.24 -11.74 16.09
CA GLN A 310 -15.51 -12.05 14.87
C GLN A 310 -14.00 -11.75 15.00
N VAL A 311 -13.64 -10.69 15.73
CA VAL A 311 -12.25 -10.36 16.07
C VAL A 311 -11.64 -11.44 16.98
N GLU A 312 -12.38 -11.90 18.00
CA GLU A 312 -11.93 -13.02 18.84
C GLU A 312 -11.71 -14.29 18.00
N ARG A 313 -12.63 -14.62 17.11
CA ARG A 313 -12.50 -15.76 16.18
C ARG A 313 -11.31 -15.65 15.25
N ALA A 314 -10.93 -14.42 14.83
CA ALA A 314 -9.75 -14.20 14.02
C ALA A 314 -8.44 -14.62 14.72
N SER A 315 -8.43 -14.77 16.06
CA SER A 315 -7.30 -15.29 16.83
C SER A 315 -7.48 -16.74 17.27
N ALA A 316 -8.67 -17.34 17.07
CA ALA A 316 -8.97 -18.69 17.53
C ALA A 316 -8.33 -19.75 16.64
N ARG A 317 -7.78 -20.82 17.24
CA ARG A 317 -7.22 -21.96 16.50
C ARG A 317 -8.27 -22.66 15.62
N LYS A 318 -9.51 -22.77 16.12
CA LYS A 318 -10.63 -23.44 15.44
C LYS A 318 -11.68 -22.40 15.01
N VAL A 319 -12.01 -22.41 13.72
CA VAL A 319 -13.02 -21.51 13.13
C VAL A 319 -14.19 -22.34 12.60
N PRO A 320 -15.42 -22.08 13.07
CA PRO A 320 -16.61 -22.81 12.62
C PRO A 320 -17.00 -22.41 11.20
N LEU A 321 -17.55 -23.38 10.44
CA LEU A 321 -18.11 -23.20 9.12
C LEU A 321 -19.65 -23.13 9.18
N PRO A 322 -20.33 -22.49 8.22
CA PRO A 322 -21.80 -22.38 8.17
C PRO A 322 -22.52 -23.71 8.17
N SER A 323 -21.97 -24.74 7.52
CA SER A 323 -22.52 -26.11 7.49
C SER A 323 -22.39 -26.87 8.81
N GLY A 324 -21.73 -26.28 9.82
CA GLY A 324 -21.44 -26.90 11.12
C GLY A 324 -20.09 -27.60 11.19
N GLY A 325 -19.33 -27.68 10.08
CA GLY A 325 -17.93 -28.07 10.05
C GLY A 325 -17.02 -27.01 10.70
N ALA A 326 -15.71 -27.22 10.63
CA ALA A 326 -14.74 -26.26 11.13
C ALA A 326 -13.40 -26.41 10.42
N ILE A 327 -12.66 -25.31 10.31
CA ILE A 327 -11.24 -25.35 9.98
C ILE A 327 -10.41 -25.20 11.25
N VAL A 328 -9.25 -25.86 11.30
CA VAL A 328 -8.26 -25.74 12.37
C VAL A 328 -6.98 -25.23 11.77
N ILE A 329 -6.47 -24.09 12.29
CA ILE A 329 -5.29 -23.41 11.75
C ILE A 329 -4.17 -23.52 12.78
N ASP A 330 -3.08 -24.18 12.39
CA ASP A 330 -1.90 -24.40 13.22
C ASP A 330 -0.64 -23.79 12.58
N HIS A 331 0.12 -23.09 13.40
CA HIS A 331 1.43 -22.56 13.03
C HIS A 331 2.52 -23.56 13.39
N THR A 332 3.36 -23.90 12.43
CA THR A 332 4.61 -24.62 12.67
C THR A 332 5.80 -23.67 12.47
N GLU A 333 7.01 -24.15 12.69
CA GLU A 333 8.23 -23.35 12.48
C GLU A 333 8.39 -22.88 11.02
N ALA A 334 7.93 -23.67 10.03
CA ALA A 334 8.20 -23.44 8.61
C ALA A 334 6.94 -23.24 7.74
N LEU A 335 5.75 -23.56 8.24
CA LEU A 335 4.51 -23.50 7.46
C LEU A 335 3.28 -23.28 8.35
N VAL A 336 2.17 -22.93 7.70
CA VAL A 336 0.84 -22.92 8.31
C VAL A 336 0.08 -24.16 7.81
N ALA A 337 -0.40 -25.00 8.72
CA ALA A 337 -1.24 -26.14 8.41
C ALA A 337 -2.71 -25.80 8.68
N VAL A 338 -3.58 -26.17 7.76
CA VAL A 338 -5.04 -26.01 7.89
C VAL A 338 -5.70 -27.37 7.69
N ASP A 339 -6.44 -27.82 8.69
CA ASP A 339 -7.22 -29.05 8.65
C ASP A 339 -8.72 -28.74 8.53
N VAL A 340 -9.43 -29.45 7.67
CA VAL A 340 -10.87 -29.27 7.43
C VAL A 340 -11.66 -30.41 8.02
N ASN A 341 -12.54 -30.10 8.96
CA ASN A 341 -13.37 -31.04 9.67
C ASN A 341 -14.86 -30.91 9.30
N SER A 342 -15.51 -31.97 8.91
CA SER A 342 -16.97 -31.99 8.67
C SER A 342 -17.77 -32.05 9.98
N ALA A 343 -19.02 -31.59 9.92
CA ALA A 343 -19.95 -31.74 11.03
C ALA A 343 -20.36 -33.19 11.21
N ARG A 344 -20.76 -33.60 12.44
CA ARG A 344 -21.31 -34.90 12.74
C ARG A 344 -22.72 -35.14 12.16
N ALA A 345 -23.28 -34.22 11.43
CA ALA A 345 -24.66 -34.29 10.94
C ALA A 345 -24.76 -35.06 9.61
N THR A 346 -24.55 -36.33 9.64
CA THR A 346 -24.94 -37.31 8.59
C THR A 346 -26.40 -37.71 8.79
N LYS A 347 -27.36 -36.83 8.57
CA LYS A 347 -28.74 -37.24 8.35
C LYS A 347 -29.01 -37.24 6.85
N GLY A 348 -28.82 -38.38 6.18
CA GLY A 348 -29.50 -38.79 4.94
C GLY A 348 -29.07 -38.14 3.63
N SER A 349 -27.96 -37.36 3.54
CA SER A 349 -27.40 -36.89 2.30
C SER A 349 -26.11 -37.62 1.95
N ASP A 350 -25.81 -37.69 0.66
CA ASP A 350 -24.59 -38.27 0.12
C ASP A 350 -23.36 -37.70 0.85
N ILE A 351 -22.46 -38.59 1.28
CA ILE A 351 -21.22 -38.24 1.99
C ILE A 351 -20.36 -37.34 1.12
N GLU A 352 -20.32 -37.56 -0.20
CA GLU A 352 -19.55 -36.79 -1.17
C GLU A 352 -20.10 -35.38 -1.32
N GLU A 353 -21.42 -35.18 -1.37
CA GLU A 353 -22.05 -33.87 -1.44
C GLU A 353 -21.77 -33.05 -0.18
N THR A 354 -21.81 -33.69 0.98
CA THR A 354 -21.49 -33.06 2.26
C THR A 354 -20.01 -32.61 2.31
N ALA A 355 -19.10 -33.49 1.85
CA ALA A 355 -17.67 -33.19 1.79
C ALA A 355 -17.38 -32.02 0.82
N LEU A 356 -17.97 -32.05 -0.39
CA LEU A 356 -17.84 -30.98 -1.38
C LEU A 356 -18.29 -29.62 -0.82
N ARG A 357 -19.47 -29.57 -0.23
CA ARG A 357 -20.01 -28.36 0.38
C ARG A 357 -19.11 -27.82 1.49
N THR A 358 -18.67 -28.70 2.40
CA THR A 358 -17.78 -28.31 3.50
C THR A 358 -16.44 -27.79 2.97
N ASN A 359 -15.88 -28.42 1.93
CA ASN A 359 -14.62 -28.01 1.33
C ASN A 359 -14.73 -26.64 0.62
N LEU A 360 -15.84 -26.35 -0.05
CA LEU A 360 -16.08 -25.03 -0.65
C LEU A 360 -16.20 -23.93 0.42
N GLU A 361 -16.98 -24.18 1.48
CA GLU A 361 -17.08 -23.24 2.61
C GLU A 361 -15.71 -23.04 3.29
N ALA A 362 -14.92 -24.11 3.43
CA ALA A 362 -13.58 -24.06 3.99
C ALA A 362 -12.62 -23.25 3.12
N ALA A 363 -12.68 -23.37 1.79
CA ALA A 363 -11.81 -22.62 0.89
C ALA A 363 -12.05 -21.09 1.03
N ASP A 364 -13.31 -20.67 1.07
CA ASP A 364 -13.67 -19.26 1.26
C ASP A 364 -13.22 -18.75 2.63
N GLU A 365 -13.46 -19.54 3.70
CA GLU A 365 -13.09 -19.16 5.06
C GLU A 365 -11.57 -19.15 5.27
N VAL A 366 -10.83 -20.10 4.71
CA VAL A 366 -9.36 -20.11 4.74
C VAL A 366 -8.82 -18.83 4.09
N ALA A 367 -9.30 -18.48 2.89
CA ALA A 367 -8.87 -17.27 2.21
C ALA A 367 -9.13 -16.01 3.07
N ARG A 368 -10.27 -15.94 3.76
CA ARG A 368 -10.61 -14.86 4.69
C ARG A 368 -9.68 -14.85 5.91
N GLN A 369 -9.45 -15.99 6.54
CA GLN A 369 -8.61 -16.12 7.73
C GLN A 369 -7.14 -15.80 7.45
N LEU A 370 -6.61 -16.16 6.27
CA LEU A 370 -5.26 -15.79 5.86
C LEU A 370 -5.09 -14.28 5.79
N ARG A 371 -6.08 -13.55 5.27
CA ARG A 371 -6.06 -12.07 5.23
C ARG A 371 -6.18 -11.46 6.62
N LEU A 372 -7.15 -11.94 7.43
CA LEU A 372 -7.40 -11.42 8.78
C LEU A 372 -6.23 -11.60 9.74
N ARG A 373 -5.47 -12.68 9.57
CA ARG A 373 -4.32 -13.05 10.42
C ARG A 373 -2.97 -12.61 9.86
N ASP A 374 -2.97 -11.97 8.67
CA ASP A 374 -1.75 -11.61 7.92
C ASP A 374 -0.80 -12.81 7.75
N LEU A 375 -1.37 -13.98 7.41
CA LEU A 375 -0.62 -15.22 7.23
C LEU A 375 -0.03 -15.30 5.83
N GLY A 376 1.27 -15.60 5.75
CA GLY A 376 2.00 -15.76 4.51
C GLY A 376 2.97 -16.92 4.54
N GLY A 377 3.69 -17.12 3.46
CA GLY A 377 4.65 -18.21 3.31
C GLY A 377 4.00 -19.49 2.76
N LEU A 378 4.46 -20.66 3.21
CA LEU A 378 3.93 -21.96 2.80
C LEU A 378 2.68 -22.30 3.63
N ILE A 379 1.58 -22.54 2.95
CA ILE A 379 0.30 -22.90 3.57
C ILE A 379 -0.15 -24.24 2.99
N VAL A 380 -0.39 -25.21 3.86
CA VAL A 380 -0.85 -26.55 3.50
C VAL A 380 -2.26 -26.73 4.02
N ILE A 381 -3.20 -27.08 3.14
CA ILE A 381 -4.60 -27.29 3.47
C ILE A 381 -4.95 -28.76 3.21
N ASP A 382 -5.44 -29.43 4.25
CA ASP A 382 -5.93 -30.81 4.17
C ASP A 382 -7.46 -30.78 4.07
N PHE A 383 -7.96 -30.89 2.84
CA PHE A 383 -9.39 -30.95 2.56
C PHE A 383 -9.95 -32.36 2.83
N ILE A 384 -11.25 -32.40 3.11
CA ILE A 384 -11.96 -33.67 3.33
C ILE A 384 -11.96 -34.51 2.05
#